data_8d7e1c8ae3818adef9bc8fae72713348
#
_entry.id   8d7e1c8ae3818adef9bc8fae72713348
#
_cell.length_a   1.000
_cell.length_b   1.000
_cell.length_c   1.000
_cell.angle_alpha   90.00
_cell.angle_beta   90.00
_cell.angle_gamma   90.00
#
_symmetry.space_group_name_H-M   'P 1'
#
loop_
_entity.id
_entity.type
_entity.pdbx_description
1 polymer ?
#
loop_
_entity_poly.entity_id
_entity_poly.type
_entity_poly.pdbx_seq_one_letter_code
_entity_poly.pdbx_strand_id
1 'polypeptide(L)' 'MYQVDKNTIVGDVIAHDPNAADVFFAMGMFCVACPASESESIELACLVHGLDADDMVEQLNAYFRETAKN' A
#
# COMPACT_ATOMS: atom_id res chain seq x y z
N MET A 1 -11.35 -0.36 12.31
CA MET A 1 -9.95 -0.20 11.93
C MET A 1 -9.78 -0.51 10.44
N TYR A 2 -9.06 0.34 9.73
CA TYR A 2 -8.85 0.15 8.29
C TYR A 2 -7.86 -1.00 8.06
N GLN A 3 -8.21 -1.88 7.16
CA GLN A 3 -7.35 -3.00 6.76
C GLN A 3 -7.32 -3.13 5.25
N VAL A 4 -6.20 -3.60 4.73
CA VAL A 4 -6.04 -3.82 3.30
C VAL A 4 -5.80 -5.30 3.02
N ASP A 5 -6.02 -5.69 1.76
CA ASP A 5 -5.67 -7.02 1.27
C ASP A 5 -5.04 -6.87 -0.11
N LYS A 6 -4.72 -7.99 -0.74
CA LYS A 6 -4.05 -7.96 -2.04
C LYS A 6 -4.91 -7.35 -3.15
N ASN A 7 -6.21 -7.34 -2.97
CA ASN A 7 -7.14 -6.78 -3.96
C ASN A 7 -7.42 -5.29 -3.75
N THR A 8 -6.96 -4.72 -2.64
CA THR A 8 -7.15 -3.30 -2.35
C THR A 8 -6.39 -2.47 -3.39
N ILE A 9 -7.04 -1.41 -3.87
CA ILE A 9 -6.44 -0.53 -4.87
C ILE A 9 -5.46 0.42 -4.19
N VAL A 10 -4.27 0.56 -4.78
CA VAL A 10 -3.21 1.41 -4.21
C VAL A 10 -3.71 2.84 -4.00
N GLY A 11 -4.39 3.39 -4.99
CA GLY A 11 -4.93 4.76 -4.89
C GLY A 11 -5.91 4.92 -3.74
N ASP A 12 -6.68 3.90 -3.43
CA ASP A 12 -7.63 3.94 -2.31
C ASP A 12 -6.88 4.01 -0.98
N VAL A 13 -5.76 3.30 -0.86
CA VAL A 13 -4.93 3.35 0.35
C VAL A 13 -4.39 4.76 0.56
N ILE A 14 -3.87 5.35 -0.48
CA ILE A 14 -3.28 6.69 -0.41
C ILE A 14 -4.37 7.74 -0.15
N ALA A 15 -5.56 7.56 -0.72
CA ALA A 15 -6.68 8.46 -0.48
C ALA A 15 -7.16 8.38 0.97
N HIS A 16 -7.11 7.17 1.56
CA HIS A 16 -7.48 6.98 2.96
C HIS A 16 -6.45 7.62 3.90
N ASP A 17 -5.17 7.45 3.61
CA ASP A 17 -4.08 7.99 4.43
C ASP A 17 -2.87 8.26 3.54
N PRO A 18 -2.64 9.53 3.16
CA PRO A 18 -1.48 9.86 2.31
C PRO A 18 -0.13 9.45 2.91
N ASN A 19 -0.04 9.37 4.24
CA ASN A 19 1.21 8.98 4.89
C ASN A 19 1.53 7.50 4.67
N ALA A 20 0.56 6.70 4.23
CA ALA A 20 0.82 5.30 3.89
C ALA A 20 1.80 5.17 2.72
N ALA A 21 1.99 6.25 1.94
CA ALA A 21 3.00 6.25 0.89
C ALA A 21 4.38 5.93 1.44
N ASP A 22 4.68 6.33 2.68
CA ASP A 22 5.97 6.04 3.30
C ASP A 22 6.20 4.54 3.45
N VAL A 23 5.14 3.77 3.71
CA VAL A 23 5.26 2.31 3.79
C VAL A 23 5.65 1.73 2.44
N PHE A 24 5.00 2.19 1.38
CA PHE A 24 5.34 1.75 0.02
C PHE A 24 6.78 2.10 -0.32
N PHE A 25 7.22 3.31 0.01
CA PHE A 25 8.60 3.74 -0.25
C PHE A 25 9.60 2.87 0.51
N ALA A 26 9.32 2.58 1.77
CA ALA A 26 10.21 1.74 2.59
C ALA A 26 10.33 0.33 2.03
N MET A 27 9.30 -0.16 1.35
CA MET A 27 9.31 -1.48 0.72
C MET A 27 9.92 -1.46 -0.69
N GLY A 28 10.28 -0.28 -1.19
CA GLY A 28 10.91 -0.16 -2.51
C GLY A 28 9.97 0.20 -3.65
N MET A 29 8.74 0.58 -3.33
CA MET A 29 7.76 0.94 -4.36
C MET A 29 7.59 2.46 -4.39
N PHE A 30 8.21 3.11 -5.37
CA PHE A 30 8.27 4.58 -5.41
C PHE A 30 7.24 5.22 -6.34
N CYS A 31 6.42 4.41 -7.01
CA CYS A 31 5.48 4.91 -8.03
C CYS A 31 4.03 4.96 -7.53
N VAL A 32 3.81 5.11 -6.24
CA VAL A 32 2.45 5.07 -5.68
C VAL A 32 1.60 6.27 -6.08
N ALA A 33 2.23 7.39 -6.43
CA ALA A 33 1.53 8.58 -6.88
C ALA A 33 1.36 8.64 -8.40
N CYS A 34 1.86 7.63 -9.12
CA CYS A 34 1.76 7.58 -10.57
C CYS A 34 0.33 7.21 -10.98
N PRO A 35 -0.28 7.90 -11.96
CA PRO A 35 -1.63 7.54 -12.40
C PRO A 35 -1.76 6.08 -12.82
N ALA A 36 -0.71 5.49 -13.38
CA ALA A 36 -0.72 4.09 -13.80
C ALA A 36 -0.83 3.13 -12.61
N SER A 37 -0.16 3.46 -11.50
CA SER A 37 -0.17 2.61 -10.29
C SER A 37 -1.39 2.85 -9.43
N GLU A 38 -1.96 4.05 -9.52
CA GLU A 38 -3.06 4.47 -8.65
C GLU A 38 -4.30 3.58 -8.79
N SER A 39 -4.55 3.07 -9.99
CA SER A 39 -5.72 2.21 -10.25
C SER A 39 -5.41 0.73 -10.13
N GLU A 40 -4.17 0.35 -9.79
CA GLU A 40 -3.78 -1.04 -9.66
C GLU A 40 -4.01 -1.56 -8.25
N SER A 41 -4.29 -2.88 -8.14
CA SER A 41 -4.34 -3.53 -6.83
C SER A 41 -2.93 -3.62 -6.23
N ILE A 42 -2.86 -3.78 -4.92
CA ILE A 42 -1.57 -3.96 -4.25
C ILE A 42 -0.84 -5.17 -4.84
N GLU A 43 -1.54 -6.26 -5.11
CA GLU A 43 -0.94 -7.45 -5.69
C GLU A 43 -0.31 -7.15 -7.05
N LEU A 44 -1.03 -6.49 -7.94
CA LEU A 44 -0.53 -6.18 -9.27
C LEU A 44 0.64 -5.21 -9.20
N ALA A 45 0.53 -4.18 -8.38
CA ALA A 45 1.60 -3.20 -8.23
C ALA A 45 2.88 -3.86 -7.71
N CYS A 46 2.75 -4.75 -6.73
CA CYS A 46 3.90 -5.47 -6.19
C CYS A 46 4.50 -6.42 -7.24
N LEU A 47 3.66 -7.06 -8.03
CA LEU A 47 4.13 -7.94 -9.10
C LEU A 47 4.98 -7.17 -10.12
N VAL A 48 4.52 -6.00 -10.53
CA VAL A 48 5.25 -5.16 -11.48
C VAL A 48 6.60 -4.72 -10.93
N HIS A 49 6.67 -4.46 -9.62
CA HIS A 49 7.90 -4.01 -8.97
C HIS A 49 8.76 -5.14 -8.42
N GLY A 50 8.34 -6.39 -8.59
CA GLY A 50 9.10 -7.53 -8.08
C GLY A 50 9.06 -7.67 -6.57
N LEU A 51 8.00 -7.18 -5.93
CA LEU A 51 7.84 -7.22 -4.48
C LEU A 51 6.83 -8.29 -4.07
N ASP A 52 6.92 -8.73 -2.81
CA ASP A 52 6.00 -9.70 -2.24
C ASP A 52 4.73 -8.98 -1.77
N ALA A 53 3.59 -9.28 -2.39
CA ALA A 53 2.32 -8.64 -2.04
C ALA A 53 1.88 -8.97 -0.62
N ASP A 54 2.11 -10.20 -0.16
CA ASP A 54 1.74 -10.58 1.20
C ASP A 54 2.52 -9.76 2.22
N ASP A 55 3.80 -9.53 1.98
CA ASP A 55 4.64 -8.70 2.83
C ASP A 55 4.14 -7.25 2.85
N MET A 56 3.82 -6.73 1.69
CA MET A 56 3.31 -5.36 1.57
C MET A 56 2.01 -5.20 2.36
N VAL A 57 1.08 -6.14 2.22
CA VAL A 57 -0.18 -6.12 2.94
C VAL A 57 0.06 -6.16 4.45
N GLU A 58 0.98 -7.02 4.89
CA GLU A 58 1.32 -7.13 6.30
C GLU A 58 1.88 -5.82 6.86
N GLN A 59 2.79 -5.19 6.12
CA GLN A 59 3.38 -3.92 6.54
C GLN A 59 2.34 -2.80 6.59
N LEU A 60 1.46 -2.74 5.61
CA LEU A 60 0.40 -1.73 5.60
C LEU A 60 -0.57 -1.93 6.75
N ASN A 61 -0.97 -3.17 7.02
CA ASN A 61 -1.89 -3.44 8.12
C ASN A 61 -1.24 -3.15 9.48
N ALA A 62 0.05 -3.42 9.62
CA ALA A 62 0.78 -3.06 10.83
C ALA A 62 0.82 -1.55 11.03
N TYR A 63 1.06 -0.81 9.95
CA TYR A 63 1.06 0.65 9.97
C TYR A 63 -0.31 1.19 10.43
N PHE A 64 -1.39 0.66 9.84
CA PHE A 64 -2.74 1.12 10.19
C PHE A 64 -3.12 0.75 11.63
N ARG A 65 -2.67 -0.40 12.12
CA ARG A 65 -2.90 -0.76 13.52
C ARG A 65 -2.22 0.23 14.47
N GLU A 66 -1.01 0.63 14.15
CA GLU A 66 -0.26 1.57 14.99
C GLU A 66 -0.88 2.97 14.97
N THR A 67 -1.28 3.43 13.79
CA THR A 67 -1.86 4.78 13.67
C THR A 67 -3.29 4.85 14.21
N ALA A 68 -4.00 3.73 14.22
CA ALA A 68 -5.38 3.70 14.74
C ALA A 68 -5.46 3.94 16.24
N LYS A 69 -4.35 3.85 16.94
CA LYS A 69 -4.31 4.10 18.39
C LYS A 69 -4.36 5.56 18.77
N ASN A 70 -4.19 6.42 17.79
CA ASN A 70 -4.21 7.87 18.03
C ASN A 70 -5.61 8.43 17.74
#